data_c95b8a9e8aed9a0d31c44c24f194e7a5
#
_entry.id   c95b8a9e8aed9a0d31c44c24f194e7a5
#
_cell.length_a   1.000
_cell.length_b   1.000
_cell.length_c   1.000
_cell.angle_alpha   90.00
_cell.angle_beta   90.00
_cell.angle_gamma   90.00
#
_symmetry.space_group_name_H-M   'P 1'
#
loop_
_entity.id
_entity.type
_entity.pdbx_description
1 polymer ?
#
loop_
_entity_poly.entity_id
_entity_poly.type
_entity_poly.pdbx_seq_one_letter_code
_entity_poly.pdbx_strand_id
1 'polypeptide(L)'
;MNYEDVITGQGIEKKFKNFELNIPELHIPKGFSTALIGENGAGKTTLLNILAGIRRDSKGDIRYFEQKQNIEDALVKERIGFTGTKNFFMGYWNGDQVKEMMSMLFDSFDADKFDGICRSLNIDSTIFGKRGKSVSKLSDGNRMKLMLATVFARNTDILILDEPASPLDPLMRDMLGDMIRAYLAEGDGLRSVVFSTHNVSDMENVTDYIIIIDDGRILEEGFVTDLKEKYILVKGEREDLAAAEQHLITCQSNSFGFEGVALTDNMNKFAGMDVEFDTPNLFNISVAVMKQNSKLTMPVL
;
A
#
# COMPACT_ATOMS: atom_id res chain seq x y z
N MET A 1 -6.40 9.48 18.48
CA MET A 1 -5.50 8.54 19.21
C MET A 1 -4.09 9.09 19.16
N ASN A 2 -3.33 9.09 20.28
CA ASN A 2 -1.89 9.39 20.21
C ASN A 2 -1.19 8.11 19.74
N TYR A 3 -0.64 8.12 18.54
CA TYR A 3 0.20 7.06 18.00
C TYR A 3 1.59 7.63 17.70
N GLU A 4 2.58 6.75 17.73
CA GLU A 4 3.95 7.06 17.33
C GLU A 4 4.11 6.72 15.85
N ASP A 5 4.98 7.43 15.16
CA ASP A 5 5.32 7.12 13.77
C ASP A 5 6.54 6.19 13.70
N VAL A 6 6.48 5.19 12.85
CA VAL A 6 7.65 4.34 12.54
C VAL A 6 8.57 5.01 11.52
N ILE A 7 8.01 5.80 10.61
CA ILE A 7 8.74 6.66 9.67
C ILE A 7 8.05 8.02 9.63
N THR A 8 8.84 9.09 9.73
CA THR A 8 8.40 10.46 9.41
C THR A 8 9.27 11.06 8.32
N GLY A 9 8.69 11.91 7.50
CA GLY A 9 9.41 12.62 6.44
C GLY A 9 9.04 14.08 6.37
N GLN A 10 10.03 14.94 6.10
CA GLN A 10 9.82 16.38 5.90
C GLN A 10 10.50 16.85 4.62
N GLY A 11 9.74 17.54 3.75
CA GLY A 11 10.25 18.15 2.52
C GLY A 11 10.82 17.14 1.54
N ILE A 12 10.16 15.97 1.38
CA ILE A 12 10.61 14.93 0.45
C ILE A 12 10.36 15.43 -0.97
N GLU A 13 11.44 15.71 -1.71
CA GLU A 13 11.37 16.17 -3.11
C GLU A 13 12.20 15.29 -4.02
N LYS A 14 11.62 14.94 -5.18
CA LYS A 14 12.35 14.29 -6.27
C LYS A 14 11.84 14.76 -7.62
N LYS A 15 12.72 15.37 -8.42
CA LYS A 15 12.40 15.85 -9.76
C LYS A 15 12.87 14.86 -10.84
N PHE A 16 12.00 14.64 -11.79
CA PHE A 16 12.25 13.92 -13.04
C PHE A 16 11.97 14.88 -14.21
N LYS A 17 12.20 14.45 -15.43
CA LYS A 17 11.97 15.30 -16.61
C LYS A 17 10.51 15.78 -16.75
N ASN A 18 9.55 14.89 -16.45
CA ASN A 18 8.11 15.14 -16.66
C ASN A 18 7.28 14.85 -15.41
N PHE A 19 7.89 14.70 -14.23
CA PHE A 19 7.21 14.37 -12.98
C PHE A 19 8.00 14.91 -11.80
N GLU A 20 7.31 15.38 -10.79
CA GLU A 20 7.91 15.82 -9.53
C GLU A 20 7.18 15.21 -8.34
N LEU A 21 7.89 14.47 -7.50
CA LEU A 21 7.40 14.08 -6.19
C LEU A 21 7.67 15.24 -5.23
N ASN A 22 6.65 15.73 -4.55
CA ASN A 22 6.74 16.81 -3.57
C ASN A 22 5.81 16.51 -2.39
N ILE A 23 6.39 16.01 -1.31
CA ILE A 23 5.68 15.64 -0.10
C ILE A 23 6.24 16.48 1.05
N PRO A 24 5.50 17.54 1.45
CA PRO A 24 5.94 18.43 2.53
C PRO A 24 6.08 17.71 3.86
N GLU A 25 5.15 16.80 4.16
CA GLU A 25 5.11 16.03 5.40
C GLU A 25 4.60 14.61 5.10
N LEU A 26 5.13 13.63 5.81
CA LEU A 26 4.76 12.22 5.70
C LEU A 26 4.75 11.59 7.09
N HIS A 27 3.68 10.85 7.39
CA HIS A 27 3.51 10.09 8.61
C HIS A 27 3.18 8.64 8.30
N ILE A 28 3.93 7.70 8.87
CA ILE A 28 3.64 6.28 8.82
C ILE A 28 3.50 5.77 10.24
N PRO A 29 2.28 5.45 10.69
CA PRO A 29 2.03 5.07 12.05
C PRO A 29 2.65 3.70 12.38
N LYS A 30 3.22 3.62 13.58
CA LYS A 30 3.82 2.40 14.12
C LYS A 30 2.75 1.44 14.60
N GLY A 31 2.94 0.15 14.34
CA GLY A 31 2.01 -0.89 14.76
C GLY A 31 0.84 -1.14 13.80
N PHE A 32 0.79 -0.44 12.69
CA PHE A 32 -0.33 -0.48 11.75
C PHE A 32 0.11 -0.87 10.34
N SER A 33 -0.88 -1.27 9.54
CA SER A 33 -0.71 -1.42 8.11
C SER A 33 -1.19 -0.18 7.36
N THR A 34 -0.30 0.41 6.55
CA THR A 34 -0.53 1.63 5.78
C THR A 34 -0.61 1.30 4.30
N ALA A 35 -1.74 1.63 3.66
CA ALA A 35 -1.87 1.53 2.21
C ALA A 35 -1.52 2.86 1.53
N LEU A 36 -0.55 2.85 0.64
CA LEU A 36 -0.22 3.96 -0.27
C LEU A 36 -1.02 3.77 -1.57
N ILE A 37 -2.07 4.55 -1.73
CA ILE A 37 -3.07 4.42 -2.78
C ILE A 37 -2.86 5.51 -3.85
N GLY A 38 -2.94 5.15 -5.12
CA GLY A 38 -2.86 6.12 -6.22
C GLY A 38 -2.81 5.43 -7.58
N GLU A 39 -3.04 6.19 -8.63
CA GLU A 39 -2.95 5.70 -10.01
C GLU A 39 -1.51 5.32 -10.40
N ASN A 40 -1.38 4.64 -11.55
CA ASN A 40 -0.06 4.37 -12.12
C ASN A 40 0.60 5.69 -12.52
N GLY A 41 1.83 5.91 -12.06
CA GLY A 41 2.56 7.16 -12.28
C GLY A 41 2.38 8.21 -11.17
N ALA A 42 1.49 8.02 -10.20
CA ALA A 42 1.26 8.97 -9.09
C ALA A 42 2.49 9.19 -8.17
N GLY A 43 3.51 8.30 -8.23
CA GLY A 43 4.74 8.44 -7.45
C GLY A 43 4.93 7.40 -6.35
N LYS A 44 4.02 6.43 -6.18
CA LYS A 44 4.06 5.39 -5.13
C LYS A 44 5.41 4.67 -5.05
N THR A 45 5.82 4.02 -6.15
CA THR A 45 7.12 3.32 -6.25
C THR A 45 8.30 4.26 -5.96
N THR A 46 8.23 5.51 -6.40
CA THR A 46 9.29 6.50 -6.12
C THR A 46 9.40 6.77 -4.63
N LEU A 47 8.28 7.03 -3.96
CA LEU A 47 8.24 7.26 -2.53
C LEU A 47 8.75 6.02 -1.76
N LEU A 48 8.22 4.82 -2.04
CA LEU A 48 8.65 3.61 -1.35
C LEU A 48 10.15 3.31 -1.55
N ASN A 49 10.70 3.55 -2.74
CA ASN A 49 12.14 3.40 -2.99
C ASN A 49 12.99 4.43 -2.21
N ILE A 50 12.48 5.64 -1.99
CA ILE A 50 13.13 6.64 -1.13
C ILE A 50 13.11 6.16 0.32
N LEU A 51 11.95 5.73 0.83
CA LEU A 51 11.79 5.23 2.20
C LEU A 51 12.60 3.96 2.46
N ALA A 52 12.77 3.09 1.48
CA ALA A 52 13.62 1.91 1.58
C ALA A 52 15.13 2.19 1.40
N GLY A 53 15.52 3.46 1.14
CA GLY A 53 16.91 3.84 0.91
C GLY A 53 17.53 3.33 -0.40
N ILE A 54 16.70 2.83 -1.32
CA ILE A 54 17.12 2.38 -2.66
C ILE A 54 17.39 3.58 -3.56
N ARG A 55 16.54 4.61 -3.45
CA ARG A 55 16.72 5.87 -4.14
C ARG A 55 17.29 6.92 -3.19
N ARG A 56 18.48 7.43 -3.51
CA ARG A 56 19.25 8.35 -2.66
C ARG A 56 19.34 9.78 -3.19
N ASP A 57 18.93 10.01 -4.42
CA ASP A 57 19.00 11.28 -5.14
C ASP A 57 17.72 12.13 -4.94
N SER A 58 17.13 12.06 -3.74
CA SER A 58 16.02 12.89 -3.27
C SER A 58 16.49 13.90 -2.23
N LYS A 59 15.69 14.97 -2.04
CA LYS A 59 15.84 15.89 -0.91
C LYS A 59 14.88 15.52 0.21
N GLY A 60 15.03 16.17 1.35
CA GLY A 60 14.18 16.00 2.53
C GLY A 60 14.88 15.27 3.67
N ASP A 61 14.28 15.35 4.85
CA ASP A 61 14.72 14.66 6.06
C ASP A 61 13.76 13.51 6.35
N ILE A 62 14.28 12.29 6.46
CA ILE A 62 13.49 11.10 6.80
C ILE A 62 14.04 10.50 8.08
N ARG A 63 13.16 10.28 9.03
CA ARG A 63 13.48 9.70 10.34
C ARG A 63 12.82 8.32 10.46
N TYR A 64 13.58 7.38 11.01
CA TYR A 64 13.15 6.01 11.22
C TYR A 64 13.15 5.70 12.72
N PHE A 65 12.12 5.01 13.20
CA PHE A 65 12.06 4.47 14.57
C PHE A 65 12.27 5.54 15.65
N GLU A 66 11.60 6.71 15.52
CA GLU A 66 11.62 7.85 16.45
C GLU A 66 13.00 8.50 16.68
N GLN A 67 14.03 8.01 16.02
CA GLN A 67 15.39 8.56 16.11
C GLN A 67 15.81 9.17 14.77
N LYS A 68 16.73 10.14 14.80
CA LYS A 68 17.48 10.56 13.60
C LYS A 68 18.42 9.42 13.17
N GLN A 69 17.86 8.35 12.65
CA GLN A 69 18.62 7.24 12.11
C GLN A 69 18.78 7.44 10.61
N ASN A 70 20.02 7.40 10.14
CA ASN A 70 20.28 7.48 8.72
C ASN A 70 19.97 6.14 8.07
N ILE A 71 19.22 6.13 6.97
CA ILE A 71 18.96 4.93 6.16
C ILE A 71 20.25 4.25 5.64
N GLU A 72 21.38 4.96 5.63
CA GLU A 72 22.68 4.38 5.28
C GLU A 72 23.24 3.46 6.37
N ASP A 73 22.76 3.59 7.61
CA ASP A 73 23.18 2.71 8.70
C ASP A 73 22.70 1.27 8.44
N ALA A 74 23.62 0.32 8.53
CA ALA A 74 23.33 -1.10 8.36
C ALA A 74 22.29 -1.60 9.38
N LEU A 75 22.31 -1.08 10.60
CA LEU A 75 21.34 -1.42 11.64
C LEU A 75 19.92 -0.97 11.28
N VAL A 76 19.76 0.18 10.60
CA VAL A 76 18.45 0.62 10.09
C VAL A 76 17.97 -0.28 8.97
N LYS A 77 18.86 -0.63 8.03
CA LYS A 77 18.53 -1.53 6.91
C LYS A 77 18.14 -2.94 7.37
N GLU A 78 18.77 -3.42 8.44
CA GLU A 78 18.44 -4.72 9.05
C GLU A 78 16.98 -4.76 9.55
N ARG A 79 16.44 -3.62 10.00
CA ARG A 79 15.09 -3.48 10.53
C ARG A 79 14.02 -3.24 9.46
N ILE A 80 14.42 -3.05 8.19
CA ILE A 80 13.51 -2.78 7.06
C ILE A 80 13.49 -3.95 6.10
N GLY A 81 12.32 -4.53 5.85
CA GLY A 81 12.08 -5.48 4.75
C GLY A 81 11.52 -4.73 3.55
N PHE A 82 12.05 -4.97 2.35
CA PHE A 82 11.57 -4.33 1.12
C PHE A 82 11.31 -5.33 0.02
N THR A 83 10.15 -5.20 -0.65
CA THR A 83 9.89 -5.82 -1.95
C THR A 83 9.56 -4.75 -2.98
N GLY A 84 10.12 -4.87 -4.18
CA GLY A 84 9.82 -3.98 -5.29
C GLY A 84 9.07 -4.68 -6.41
N THR A 85 8.59 -3.90 -7.38
CA THR A 85 7.98 -4.44 -8.61
C THR A 85 8.99 -5.16 -9.50
N LYS A 86 10.28 -4.86 -9.33
CA LYS A 86 11.38 -5.51 -10.05
C LYS A 86 12.06 -6.54 -9.16
N ASN A 87 12.33 -7.70 -9.76
CA ASN A 87 13.15 -8.71 -9.12
C ASN A 87 14.58 -8.21 -8.90
N PHE A 88 15.08 -8.29 -7.67
CA PHE A 88 16.46 -7.95 -7.30
C PHE A 88 17.35 -9.16 -7.10
N PHE A 89 16.83 -10.38 -7.28
CA PHE A 89 17.67 -11.58 -7.30
C PHE A 89 18.41 -11.68 -8.63
N MET A 90 19.63 -12.18 -8.60
CA MET A 90 20.35 -12.50 -9.83
C MET A 90 19.57 -13.54 -10.63
N GLY A 91 19.29 -13.25 -11.91
CA GLY A 91 18.37 -14.07 -12.70
C GLY A 91 18.79 -15.53 -12.86
N TYR A 92 20.09 -15.85 -12.70
CA TYR A 92 20.63 -17.21 -12.75
C TYR A 92 20.57 -17.96 -11.39
N TRP A 93 20.24 -17.30 -10.28
CA TRP A 93 20.09 -17.97 -8.99
C TRP A 93 18.92 -18.93 -9.02
N ASN A 94 19.03 -20.00 -8.22
CA ASN A 94 17.93 -20.87 -7.85
C ASN A 94 17.41 -20.52 -6.44
N GLY A 95 16.36 -21.19 -5.98
CA GLY A 95 15.75 -20.91 -4.67
C GLY A 95 16.71 -21.12 -3.48
N ASP A 96 17.57 -22.15 -3.55
CA ASP A 96 18.56 -22.41 -2.50
C ASP A 96 19.61 -21.30 -2.45
N GLN A 97 20.06 -20.80 -3.59
CA GLN A 97 21.02 -19.69 -3.65
C GLN A 97 20.39 -18.37 -3.16
N VAL A 98 19.09 -18.15 -3.40
CA VAL A 98 18.37 -17.02 -2.79
C VAL A 98 18.37 -17.16 -1.27
N LYS A 99 18.01 -18.32 -0.73
CA LYS A 99 18.02 -18.59 0.72
C LYS A 99 19.40 -18.38 1.32
N GLU A 100 20.45 -18.96 0.72
CA GLU A 100 21.84 -18.83 1.17
C GLU A 100 22.29 -17.37 1.20
N MET A 101 22.01 -16.61 0.12
CA MET A 101 22.36 -15.20 0.06
C MET A 101 21.62 -14.36 1.10
N MET A 102 20.34 -14.62 1.33
CA MET A 102 19.58 -13.92 2.38
C MET A 102 20.14 -14.22 3.77
N SER A 103 20.54 -15.46 4.06
CA SER A 103 21.20 -15.83 5.30
C SER A 103 22.58 -15.18 5.49
N MET A 104 23.29 -14.88 4.40
CA MET A 104 24.59 -14.18 4.44
C MET A 104 24.44 -12.66 4.63
N LEU A 105 23.38 -12.08 4.08
CA LEU A 105 23.18 -10.63 4.06
C LEU A 105 22.48 -10.10 5.32
N PHE A 106 21.66 -10.92 5.96
CA PHE A 106 20.80 -10.48 7.06
C PHE A 106 20.88 -11.46 8.25
N ASP A 107 21.37 -10.98 9.36
CA ASP A 107 21.48 -11.77 10.60
C ASP A 107 20.10 -12.18 11.13
N SER A 108 19.07 -11.37 10.82
CA SER A 108 17.68 -11.60 11.21
C SER A 108 16.92 -12.61 10.32
N PHE A 109 17.56 -13.18 9.29
CA PHE A 109 16.90 -14.09 8.36
C PHE A 109 16.75 -15.51 8.95
N ASP A 110 15.51 -15.99 9.01
CA ASP A 110 15.17 -17.33 9.47
C ASP A 110 14.94 -18.25 8.26
N ALA A 111 15.87 -19.15 8.03
CA ALA A 111 15.85 -20.09 6.90
C ALA A 111 14.71 -21.12 7.01
N ASP A 112 14.34 -21.54 8.22
CA ASP A 112 13.24 -22.50 8.43
C ASP A 112 11.88 -21.82 8.21
N LYS A 113 11.72 -20.56 8.68
CA LYS A 113 10.54 -19.72 8.40
C LYS A 113 10.41 -19.47 6.90
N PHE A 114 11.51 -19.18 6.20
CA PHE A 114 11.52 -19.04 4.73
C PHE A 114 11.00 -20.29 4.03
N ASP A 115 11.53 -21.48 4.38
CA ASP A 115 11.09 -22.73 3.79
C ASP A 115 9.60 -23.03 4.10
N GLY A 116 9.15 -22.68 5.30
CA GLY A 116 7.73 -22.74 5.68
C GLY A 116 6.84 -21.87 4.81
N ILE A 117 7.20 -20.60 4.63
CA ILE A 117 6.47 -19.66 3.79
C ILE A 117 6.47 -20.11 2.33
N CYS A 118 7.60 -20.58 1.78
CA CYS A 118 7.68 -21.10 0.43
C CYS A 118 6.70 -22.25 0.18
N ARG A 119 6.55 -23.17 1.15
CA ARG A 119 5.55 -24.24 1.09
C ARG A 119 4.12 -23.72 1.15
N SER A 120 3.82 -22.81 2.07
CA SER A 120 2.49 -22.24 2.25
C SER A 120 2.02 -21.46 1.01
N LEU A 121 2.91 -20.69 0.38
CA LEU A 121 2.63 -19.95 -0.83
C LEU A 121 2.66 -20.83 -2.09
N ASN A 122 2.89 -22.15 -1.95
CA ASN A 122 3.00 -23.08 -3.08
C ASN A 122 3.93 -22.56 -4.19
N ILE A 123 5.14 -22.13 -3.79
CA ILE A 123 6.17 -21.70 -4.75
C ILE A 123 6.65 -22.91 -5.55
N ASP A 124 6.88 -22.74 -6.85
CA ASP A 124 7.37 -23.81 -7.73
C ASP A 124 8.60 -24.50 -7.13
N SER A 125 8.40 -25.72 -6.63
CA SER A 125 9.46 -26.49 -5.98
C SER A 125 10.64 -26.84 -6.91
N THR A 126 10.45 -26.71 -8.23
CA THR A 126 11.52 -27.00 -9.21
C THR A 126 12.66 -25.98 -9.17
N ILE A 127 12.51 -24.88 -8.43
CA ILE A 127 13.60 -23.90 -8.25
C ILE A 127 14.57 -24.32 -7.13
N PHE A 128 14.22 -25.32 -6.30
CA PHE A 128 15.05 -25.79 -5.20
C PHE A 128 15.88 -27.03 -5.59
N GLY A 129 16.94 -27.31 -4.82
CA GLY A 129 17.84 -28.45 -5.02
C GLY A 129 19.00 -28.15 -5.97
N LYS A 130 19.95 -29.07 -6.03
CA LYS A 130 21.23 -28.95 -6.79
C LYS A 130 21.05 -28.63 -8.29
N ARG A 131 19.92 -28.97 -8.90
CA ARG A 131 19.56 -28.71 -10.29
C ARG A 131 18.34 -27.80 -10.39
N GLY A 132 18.11 -26.99 -9.36
CA GLY A 132 16.98 -26.07 -9.32
C GLY A 132 16.98 -25.12 -10.51
N LYS A 133 15.79 -24.87 -11.08
CA LYS A 133 15.63 -23.89 -12.15
C LYS A 133 15.96 -22.49 -11.63
N SER A 134 16.46 -21.64 -12.54
CA SER A 134 16.74 -20.25 -12.19
C SER A 134 15.47 -19.43 -11.92
N VAL A 135 15.59 -18.46 -11.01
CA VAL A 135 14.50 -17.53 -10.65
C VAL A 135 13.97 -16.75 -11.85
N SER A 136 14.80 -16.50 -12.88
CA SER A 136 14.36 -15.85 -14.12
C SER A 136 13.28 -16.62 -14.89
N LYS A 137 13.12 -17.92 -14.63
CA LYS A 137 12.09 -18.76 -15.26
C LYS A 137 10.77 -18.80 -14.51
N LEU A 138 10.71 -18.17 -13.34
CA LEU A 138 9.46 -18.03 -12.58
C LEU A 138 8.50 -17.06 -13.29
N SER A 139 7.20 -17.34 -13.17
CA SER A 139 6.16 -16.34 -13.46
C SER A 139 6.27 -15.15 -12.50
N ASP A 140 5.68 -14.01 -12.86
CA ASP A 140 5.71 -12.82 -12.03
C ASP A 140 5.07 -13.07 -10.65
N GLY A 141 3.97 -13.85 -10.61
CA GLY A 141 3.33 -14.26 -9.36
C GLY A 141 4.27 -15.12 -8.48
N ASN A 142 4.91 -16.15 -9.03
CA ASN A 142 5.86 -16.96 -8.27
C ASN A 142 7.09 -16.17 -7.83
N ARG A 143 7.51 -15.21 -8.63
CA ARG A 143 8.63 -14.32 -8.29
C ARG A 143 8.27 -13.41 -7.12
N MET A 144 7.06 -12.85 -7.13
CA MET A 144 6.54 -12.05 -6.01
C MET A 144 6.43 -12.90 -4.73
N LYS A 145 5.87 -14.11 -4.82
CA LYS A 145 5.81 -15.05 -3.69
C LYS A 145 7.19 -15.30 -3.08
N LEU A 146 8.21 -15.51 -3.92
CA LEU A 146 9.59 -15.71 -3.46
C LEU A 146 10.15 -14.45 -2.77
N MET A 147 9.90 -13.26 -3.32
CA MET A 147 10.30 -12.00 -2.70
C MET A 147 9.59 -11.80 -1.34
N LEU A 148 8.30 -12.06 -1.27
CA LEU A 148 7.54 -12.00 -0.02
C LEU A 148 8.12 -12.99 1.01
N ALA A 149 8.42 -14.23 0.61
CA ALA A 149 9.02 -15.22 1.50
C ALA A 149 10.34 -14.72 2.11
N THR A 150 11.17 -14.01 1.33
CA THR A 150 12.46 -13.48 1.85
C THR A 150 12.28 -12.37 2.88
N VAL A 151 11.30 -11.49 2.75
CA VAL A 151 11.11 -10.38 3.70
C VAL A 151 10.32 -10.79 4.94
N PHE A 152 9.31 -11.66 4.78
CA PHE A 152 8.56 -12.19 5.93
C PHE A 152 9.35 -13.19 6.78
N ALA A 153 10.40 -13.80 6.22
CA ALA A 153 11.32 -14.65 6.96
C ALA A 153 12.37 -13.87 7.78
N ARG A 154 12.37 -12.55 7.70
CA ARG A 154 13.25 -11.68 8.49
C ARG A 154 12.54 -11.14 9.73
N ASN A 155 13.30 -10.92 10.80
CA ASN A 155 12.81 -10.21 11.99
C ASN A 155 12.99 -8.70 11.81
N THR A 156 12.09 -8.08 11.04
CA THR A 156 12.11 -6.65 10.73
C THR A 156 11.06 -5.89 11.55
N ASP A 157 11.23 -4.58 11.71
CA ASP A 157 10.26 -3.72 12.38
C ASP A 157 9.25 -3.11 11.39
N ILE A 158 9.65 -2.99 10.12
CA ILE A 158 8.76 -2.52 9.06
C ILE A 158 8.97 -3.30 7.76
N LEU A 159 7.87 -3.63 7.11
CA LEU A 159 7.85 -4.10 5.72
C LEU A 159 7.38 -2.97 4.79
N ILE A 160 8.12 -2.73 3.72
CA ILE A 160 7.78 -1.80 2.63
C ILE A 160 7.58 -2.63 1.36
N LEU A 161 6.32 -2.73 0.89
CA LEU A 161 5.92 -3.64 -0.17
C LEU A 161 5.36 -2.85 -1.37
N ASP A 162 6.04 -2.88 -2.51
CA ASP A 162 5.59 -2.16 -3.71
C ASP A 162 4.74 -3.07 -4.60
N GLU A 163 3.44 -2.78 -4.70
CA GLU A 163 2.42 -3.51 -5.47
C GLU A 163 2.43 -5.04 -5.19
N PRO A 164 2.46 -5.49 -3.92
CA PRO A 164 2.68 -6.91 -3.59
C PRO A 164 1.53 -7.81 -4.05
N ALA A 165 0.31 -7.30 -4.13
CA ALA A 165 -0.88 -8.05 -4.53
C ALA A 165 -1.06 -8.12 -6.06
N SER A 166 -0.47 -7.18 -6.82
CA SER A 166 -0.75 -7.01 -8.25
C SER A 166 -0.51 -8.27 -9.10
N PRO A 167 0.60 -9.03 -8.96
CA PRO A 167 0.83 -10.23 -9.76
C PRO A 167 0.22 -11.51 -9.16
N LEU A 168 -0.54 -11.41 -8.07
CA LEU A 168 -1.10 -12.55 -7.36
C LEU A 168 -2.56 -12.83 -7.78
N ASP A 169 -2.94 -14.10 -7.79
CA ASP A 169 -4.32 -14.51 -7.93
C ASP A 169 -5.15 -14.21 -6.66
N PRO A 170 -6.49 -14.21 -6.72
CA PRO A 170 -7.33 -13.81 -5.59
C PRO A 170 -7.06 -14.59 -4.29
N LEU A 171 -6.83 -15.90 -4.36
CA LEU A 171 -6.52 -16.72 -3.19
C LEU A 171 -5.19 -16.29 -2.56
N MET A 172 -4.18 -16.01 -3.38
CA MET A 172 -2.87 -15.57 -2.90
C MET A 172 -2.90 -14.14 -2.34
N ARG A 173 -3.80 -13.29 -2.80
CA ARG A 173 -4.02 -11.96 -2.20
C ARG A 173 -4.61 -12.07 -0.79
N ASP A 174 -5.58 -12.96 -0.61
CA ASP A 174 -6.15 -13.24 0.71
C ASP A 174 -5.08 -13.80 1.68
N MET A 175 -4.28 -14.76 1.23
CA MET A 175 -3.13 -15.27 1.99
C MET A 175 -2.10 -14.18 2.33
N LEU A 176 -1.83 -13.24 1.44
CA LEU A 176 -0.96 -12.09 1.72
C LEU A 176 -1.55 -11.23 2.84
N GLY A 177 -2.86 -11.02 2.84
CA GLY A 177 -3.57 -10.36 3.92
C GLY A 177 -3.37 -11.06 5.26
N ASP A 178 -3.51 -12.40 5.30
CA ASP A 178 -3.25 -13.19 6.50
C ASP A 178 -1.80 -13.08 6.97
N MET A 179 -0.84 -13.10 6.06
CA MET A 179 0.58 -12.93 6.38
C MET A 179 0.87 -11.56 6.98
N ILE A 180 0.25 -10.49 6.47
CA ILE A 180 0.38 -9.13 7.03
C ILE A 180 -0.20 -9.09 8.44
N ARG A 181 -1.41 -9.62 8.66
CA ARG A 181 -2.01 -9.69 9.99
C ARG A 181 -1.13 -10.46 10.99
N ALA A 182 -0.63 -11.62 10.57
CA ALA A 182 0.27 -12.42 11.41
C ALA A 182 1.58 -11.68 11.73
N TYR A 183 2.18 -11.01 10.77
CA TYR A 183 3.40 -10.23 10.96
C TYR A 183 3.20 -9.08 11.97
N LEU A 184 2.08 -8.34 11.87
CA LEU A 184 1.74 -7.28 12.81
C LEU A 184 1.48 -7.84 14.22
N ALA A 185 0.74 -8.95 14.32
CA ALA A 185 0.45 -9.61 15.60
C ALA A 185 1.71 -10.15 16.30
N GLU A 186 2.65 -10.74 15.55
CA GLU A 186 3.94 -11.18 16.11
C GLU A 186 4.75 -10.03 16.72
N GLY A 187 4.51 -8.79 16.30
CA GLY A 187 5.23 -7.59 16.73
C GLY A 187 4.71 -6.95 18.01
N ASP A 188 3.59 -7.40 18.55
CA ASP A 188 2.96 -6.83 19.76
C ASP A 188 2.81 -5.29 19.67
N GLY A 189 2.34 -4.80 18.52
CA GLY A 189 2.17 -3.36 18.22
C GLY A 189 3.45 -2.61 17.83
N LEU A 190 4.59 -3.30 17.67
CA LEU A 190 5.85 -2.66 17.30
C LEU A 190 6.18 -2.78 15.80
N ARG A 191 5.61 -3.78 15.11
CA ARG A 191 5.83 -3.98 13.67
C ARG A 191 4.82 -3.22 12.84
N SER A 192 5.26 -2.73 11.69
CA SER A 192 4.43 -1.96 10.76
C SER A 192 4.57 -2.49 9.33
N VAL A 193 3.57 -2.24 8.51
CA VAL A 193 3.62 -2.57 7.08
C VAL A 193 3.20 -1.34 6.28
N VAL A 194 3.95 -1.01 5.22
CA VAL A 194 3.53 -0.05 4.19
C VAL A 194 3.48 -0.79 2.87
N PHE A 195 2.37 -0.72 2.19
CA PHE A 195 2.26 -1.31 0.86
C PHE A 195 1.62 -0.34 -0.13
N SER A 196 2.09 -0.36 -1.37
CA SER A 196 1.42 0.38 -2.44
C SER A 196 0.38 -0.48 -3.13
N THR A 197 -0.69 0.17 -3.59
CA THR A 197 -1.69 -0.47 -4.44
C THR A 197 -2.37 0.56 -5.36
N HIS A 198 -2.77 0.12 -6.53
CA HIS A 198 -3.70 0.83 -7.41
C HIS A 198 -5.10 0.20 -7.37
N ASN A 199 -5.25 -0.97 -6.73
CA ASN A 199 -6.54 -1.63 -6.50
C ASN A 199 -6.80 -1.78 -5.00
N VAL A 200 -7.50 -0.81 -4.44
CA VAL A 200 -7.76 -0.70 -3.00
C VAL A 200 -8.54 -1.90 -2.46
N SER A 201 -9.48 -2.41 -3.25
CA SER A 201 -10.38 -3.49 -2.84
C SER A 201 -9.65 -4.80 -2.51
N ASP A 202 -8.47 -5.03 -3.11
CA ASP A 202 -7.68 -6.25 -2.89
C ASP A 202 -7.11 -6.34 -1.47
N MET A 203 -6.92 -5.19 -0.79
CA MET A 203 -6.21 -5.10 0.47
C MET A 203 -6.97 -4.31 1.55
N GLU A 204 -8.25 -3.98 1.31
CA GLU A 204 -9.06 -3.17 2.24
C GLU A 204 -9.16 -3.81 3.63
N ASN A 205 -9.33 -5.12 3.69
CA ASN A 205 -9.50 -5.89 4.92
C ASN A 205 -8.25 -5.96 5.82
N VAL A 206 -7.11 -5.49 5.34
CA VAL A 206 -5.84 -5.45 6.09
C VAL A 206 -5.26 -4.04 6.19
N THR A 207 -6.04 -3.03 5.83
CA THR A 207 -5.61 -1.63 5.82
C THR A 207 -6.15 -0.90 7.05
N ASP A 208 -5.25 -0.36 7.86
CA ASP A 208 -5.59 0.45 9.03
C ASP A 208 -5.47 1.95 8.76
N TYR A 209 -4.45 2.35 7.99
CA TYR A 209 -4.14 3.73 7.64
C TYR A 209 -3.99 3.85 6.13
N ILE A 210 -4.40 4.96 5.55
CA ILE A 210 -4.21 5.22 4.12
C ILE A 210 -3.48 6.53 3.86
N ILE A 211 -2.73 6.54 2.78
CA ILE A 211 -2.12 7.71 2.17
C ILE A 211 -2.54 7.70 0.70
N ILE A 212 -3.34 8.68 0.27
CA ILE A 212 -3.76 8.82 -1.12
C ILE A 212 -2.83 9.81 -1.81
N ILE A 213 -2.14 9.34 -2.85
CA ILE A 213 -1.18 10.13 -3.61
C ILE A 213 -1.62 10.27 -5.08
N ASP A 214 -1.52 11.48 -5.61
CA ASP A 214 -1.71 11.77 -7.03
C ASP A 214 -0.74 12.87 -7.49
N ASP A 215 -0.24 12.75 -8.72
CA ASP A 215 0.74 13.67 -9.34
C ASP A 215 1.86 14.10 -8.37
N GLY A 216 2.40 13.13 -7.63
CA GLY A 216 3.52 13.33 -6.70
C GLY A 216 3.19 14.05 -5.39
N ARG A 217 1.92 14.21 -5.03
CA ARG A 217 1.46 14.90 -3.82
C ARG A 217 0.51 14.02 -3.02
N ILE A 218 0.57 14.09 -1.70
CA ILE A 218 -0.43 13.49 -0.84
C ILE A 218 -1.69 14.37 -0.90
N LEU A 219 -2.82 13.75 -1.22
CA LEU A 219 -4.14 14.39 -1.29
C LEU A 219 -4.90 14.26 0.02
N GLU A 220 -4.81 13.09 0.65
CA GLU A 220 -5.49 12.77 1.90
C GLU A 220 -4.72 11.67 2.63
N GLU A 221 -4.68 11.70 3.95
CA GLU A 221 -4.17 10.61 4.78
C GLU A 221 -4.95 10.51 6.09
N GLY A 222 -5.01 9.32 6.66
CA GLY A 222 -5.69 9.10 7.92
C GLY A 222 -6.01 7.63 8.21
N PHE A 223 -6.48 7.38 9.44
CA PHE A 223 -7.00 6.07 9.79
C PHE A 223 -8.29 5.79 9.02
N VAL A 224 -8.45 4.55 8.60
CA VAL A 224 -9.64 4.09 7.85
C VAL A 224 -10.93 4.37 8.61
N THR A 225 -10.92 4.21 9.93
CA THR A 225 -12.06 4.54 10.81
C THR A 225 -12.45 6.00 10.71
N ASP A 226 -11.49 6.91 10.81
CA ASP A 226 -11.74 8.36 10.80
C ASP A 226 -12.23 8.82 9.43
N LEU A 227 -11.68 8.23 8.36
CA LEU A 227 -12.11 8.52 7.00
C LEU A 227 -13.50 7.96 6.69
N LYS A 228 -13.85 6.78 7.21
CA LYS A 228 -15.22 6.24 7.12
C LYS A 228 -16.24 7.06 7.93
N GLU A 229 -15.82 7.82 8.92
CA GLU A 229 -16.65 8.80 9.61
C GLU A 229 -16.75 10.13 8.86
N LYS A 230 -15.66 10.56 8.19
CA LYS A 230 -15.59 11.81 7.41
C LYS A 230 -16.44 11.77 6.13
N TYR A 231 -16.52 10.61 5.49
CA TYR A 231 -17.23 10.41 4.23
C TYR A 231 -18.46 9.53 4.43
N ILE A 232 -19.51 9.80 3.64
CA ILE A 232 -20.76 9.03 3.67
C ILE A 232 -21.14 8.61 2.26
N LEU A 233 -21.67 7.39 2.12
CA LEU A 233 -22.25 6.89 0.90
C LEU A 233 -23.76 7.21 0.89
N VAL A 234 -24.21 7.94 -0.13
CA VAL A 234 -25.60 8.34 -0.30
C VAL A 234 -26.20 7.53 -1.45
N LYS A 235 -27.31 6.87 -1.17
CA LYS A 235 -28.09 6.13 -2.17
C LYS A 235 -29.49 6.72 -2.23
N GLY A 236 -30.04 6.90 -3.43
CA GLY A 236 -31.38 7.45 -3.59
C GLY A 236 -32.01 7.09 -4.92
N GLU A 237 -33.31 7.41 -5.03
CA GLU A 237 -34.07 7.18 -6.24
C GLU A 237 -33.74 8.23 -7.32
N ARG A 238 -34.04 7.91 -8.55
CA ARG A 238 -33.71 8.75 -9.72
C ARG A 238 -34.38 10.14 -9.67
N GLU A 239 -35.53 10.25 -9.01
CA GLU A 239 -36.30 11.50 -8.90
C GLU A 239 -35.50 12.57 -8.12
N ASP A 240 -34.72 12.16 -7.12
CA ASP A 240 -33.91 13.06 -6.28
C ASP A 240 -32.50 13.31 -6.84
N LEU A 241 -32.08 12.62 -7.93
CA LEU A 241 -30.74 12.72 -8.49
C LEU A 241 -30.30 14.17 -8.74
N ALA A 242 -31.13 14.97 -9.41
CA ALA A 242 -30.78 16.35 -9.80
C ALA A 242 -30.55 17.27 -8.58
N ALA A 243 -31.27 17.01 -7.49
CA ALA A 243 -31.12 17.75 -6.24
C ALA A 243 -29.91 17.24 -5.43
N ALA A 244 -29.68 15.92 -5.43
CA ALA A 244 -28.59 15.30 -4.69
C ALA A 244 -27.22 15.54 -5.32
N GLU A 245 -27.10 15.51 -6.65
CA GLU A 245 -25.84 15.56 -7.40
C GLU A 245 -24.96 16.77 -7.04
N GLN A 246 -25.57 17.93 -6.79
CA GLN A 246 -24.85 19.15 -6.39
C GLN A 246 -24.17 19.06 -5.00
N HIS A 247 -24.51 18.06 -4.20
CA HIS A 247 -23.98 17.83 -2.85
C HIS A 247 -23.04 16.62 -2.79
N LEU A 248 -22.97 15.84 -3.88
CA LEU A 248 -22.14 14.67 -4.01
C LEU A 248 -20.76 15.02 -4.62
N ILE A 249 -19.71 14.39 -4.09
CA ILE A 249 -18.36 14.47 -4.65
C ILE A 249 -18.24 13.54 -5.86
N THR A 250 -18.81 12.34 -5.73
CA THR A 250 -18.93 11.36 -6.80
C THR A 250 -20.38 10.99 -6.97
N CYS A 251 -20.81 10.77 -8.19
CA CYS A 251 -22.16 10.29 -8.49
C CYS A 251 -22.09 9.25 -9.60
N GLN A 252 -22.76 8.13 -9.37
CA GLN A 252 -23.05 7.12 -10.39
C GLN A 252 -24.56 6.90 -10.39
N SER A 253 -25.17 6.91 -11.57
CA SER A 253 -26.62 6.74 -11.68
C SER A 253 -26.97 5.71 -12.76
N ASN A 254 -28.12 5.07 -12.58
CA ASN A 254 -28.71 4.13 -13.54
C ASN A 254 -30.20 4.37 -13.67
N SER A 255 -30.92 3.44 -14.31
CA SER A 255 -32.39 3.54 -14.49
C SER A 255 -33.20 3.46 -13.18
N PHE A 256 -32.62 2.98 -12.10
CA PHE A 256 -33.30 2.74 -10.82
C PHE A 256 -33.01 3.81 -9.78
N GLY A 257 -31.83 4.40 -9.80
CA GLY A 257 -31.43 5.37 -8.79
C GLY A 257 -30.00 5.85 -8.97
N PHE A 258 -29.45 6.40 -7.90
CA PHE A 258 -28.07 6.86 -7.85
C PHE A 258 -27.36 6.40 -6.58
N GLU A 259 -26.04 6.37 -6.65
CA GLU A 259 -25.13 6.19 -5.54
C GLU A 259 -23.99 7.20 -5.66
N GLY A 260 -23.60 7.83 -4.56
CA GLY A 260 -22.51 8.81 -4.55
C GLY A 260 -21.92 9.01 -3.17
N VAL A 261 -20.74 9.62 -3.14
CA VAL A 261 -20.03 9.94 -1.89
C VAL A 261 -20.18 11.43 -1.59
N ALA A 262 -20.48 11.75 -0.34
CA ALA A 262 -20.49 13.11 0.18
C ALA A 262 -19.65 13.21 1.45
N LEU A 263 -19.38 14.43 1.93
CA LEU A 263 -18.88 14.63 3.30
C LEU A 263 -20.03 14.43 4.29
N THR A 264 -19.76 13.79 5.40
CA THR A 264 -20.75 13.57 6.48
C THR A 264 -21.36 14.88 7.00
N ASP A 265 -20.57 15.95 7.05
CA ASP A 265 -21.03 17.30 7.42
C ASP A 265 -22.13 17.86 6.48
N ASN A 266 -22.28 17.30 5.31
CA ASN A 266 -23.28 17.68 4.32
C ASN A 266 -24.60 16.89 4.42
N MET A 267 -24.76 15.97 5.38
CA MET A 267 -25.97 15.14 5.50
C MET A 267 -27.26 15.96 5.55
N ASN A 268 -27.25 17.11 6.19
CA ASN A 268 -28.39 18.00 6.30
C ASN A 268 -28.86 18.57 4.93
N LYS A 269 -28.00 18.58 3.92
CA LYS A 269 -28.34 19.05 2.57
C LYS A 269 -29.21 18.08 1.78
N PHE A 270 -29.33 16.85 2.25
CA PHE A 270 -30.20 15.81 1.68
C PHE A 270 -31.58 15.77 2.37
N ALA A 271 -31.87 16.71 3.29
CA ALA A 271 -33.16 16.78 3.99
C ALA A 271 -34.32 16.98 3.00
N GLY A 272 -35.33 16.10 3.06
CA GLY A 272 -36.50 16.13 2.17
C GLY A 272 -36.35 15.30 0.90
N MET A 273 -35.22 14.62 0.69
CA MET A 273 -34.99 13.64 -0.36
C MET A 273 -35.20 12.22 0.21
N ASP A 274 -35.62 11.28 -0.62
CA ASP A 274 -35.71 9.87 -0.26
C ASP A 274 -34.35 9.19 -0.52
N VAL A 275 -33.46 9.32 0.48
CA VAL A 275 -32.09 8.81 0.42
C VAL A 275 -31.74 7.97 1.63
N GLU A 276 -30.95 6.95 1.40
CA GLU A 276 -30.31 6.13 2.43
C GLU A 276 -28.83 6.52 2.59
N PHE A 277 -28.35 6.50 3.83
CA PHE A 277 -26.96 6.75 4.15
C PHE A 277 -26.26 5.46 4.58
N ASP A 278 -25.09 5.19 4.01
CA ASP A 278 -24.31 3.99 4.28
C ASP A 278 -22.82 4.34 4.49
N THR A 279 -22.05 3.41 5.03
CA THR A 279 -20.61 3.59 5.19
C THR A 279 -19.88 3.31 3.87
N PRO A 280 -19.09 4.26 3.33
CA PRO A 280 -18.34 4.03 2.12
C PRO A 280 -17.19 3.03 2.36
N ASN A 281 -16.87 2.21 1.36
CA ASN A 281 -15.65 1.43 1.34
C ASN A 281 -14.44 2.30 0.94
N LEU A 282 -13.21 1.77 1.07
CA LEU A 282 -12.00 2.51 0.75
C LEU A 282 -11.90 2.89 -0.73
N PHE A 283 -12.45 2.09 -1.63
CA PHE A 283 -12.49 2.43 -3.04
C PHE A 283 -13.34 3.69 -3.28
N ASN A 284 -14.54 3.77 -2.69
CA ASN A 284 -15.42 4.92 -2.78
C ASN A 284 -14.74 6.20 -2.26
N ILE A 285 -14.07 6.12 -1.09
CA ILE A 285 -13.33 7.23 -0.49
C ILE A 285 -12.19 7.67 -1.41
N SER A 286 -11.38 6.72 -1.88
CA SER A 286 -10.22 7.02 -2.74
C SER A 286 -10.63 7.72 -4.03
N VAL A 287 -11.70 7.25 -4.69
CA VAL A 287 -12.24 7.88 -5.90
C VAL A 287 -12.77 9.28 -5.59
N ALA A 288 -13.45 9.47 -4.44
CA ALA A 288 -13.96 10.79 -4.05
C ALA A 288 -12.81 11.78 -3.83
N VAL A 289 -11.77 11.40 -3.09
CA VAL A 289 -10.59 12.23 -2.84
C VAL A 289 -9.86 12.57 -4.15
N MET A 290 -9.65 11.59 -5.02
CA MET A 290 -9.00 11.82 -6.32
C MET A 290 -9.81 12.74 -7.20
N LYS A 291 -11.15 12.59 -7.28
CA LYS A 291 -12.01 13.47 -8.07
C LYS A 291 -12.03 14.91 -7.57
N GLN A 292 -12.04 15.14 -6.26
CA GLN A 292 -11.97 16.50 -5.70
C GLN A 292 -10.70 17.25 -6.11
N ASN A 293 -9.60 16.54 -6.33
CA ASN A 293 -8.29 17.08 -6.61
C ASN A 293 -7.90 16.95 -8.09
N SER A 294 -8.65 16.18 -8.87
CA SER A 294 -8.38 15.94 -10.29
C SER A 294 -8.75 17.13 -11.15
N LYS A 295 -7.89 17.43 -12.13
CA LYS A 295 -8.18 18.34 -13.24
C LYS A 295 -8.92 17.66 -14.41
N LEU A 296 -9.25 16.37 -14.26
CA LEU A 296 -9.96 15.62 -15.30
C LEU A 296 -11.42 16.08 -15.35
N THR A 297 -11.80 16.75 -16.44
CA THR A 297 -13.20 16.96 -16.80
C THR A 297 -13.73 15.69 -17.44
N MET A 298 -14.91 15.22 -17.01
CA MET A 298 -15.58 14.10 -17.68
C MET A 298 -15.68 14.36 -19.18
N PRO A 299 -15.34 13.38 -20.05
CA PRO A 299 -15.65 13.52 -21.47
C PRO A 299 -17.17 13.62 -21.63
N VAL A 300 -17.60 14.65 -22.33
CA VAL A 300 -19.00 14.78 -22.80
C VAL A 300 -19.18 13.70 -23.85
N LEU A 301 -19.90 12.61 -23.49
CA LEU A 301 -20.33 11.55 -24.41
C LEU A 301 -21.59 11.96 -25.13
#